data_ae4b6793385b078a26a9282a372d950a
#
_entry.id   ae4b6793385b078a26a9282a372d950a
#
_cell.length_a   1.000
_cell.length_b   1.000
_cell.length_c   1.000
_cell.angle_alpha   90.00
_cell.angle_beta   90.00
_cell.angle_gamma   90.00
#
_symmetry.space_group_name_H-M   'P 1'
#
loop_
_entity.id
_entity.type
_entity.pdbx_description
1 polymer ?
#
loop_
_entity_poly.entity_id
_entity_poly.type
_entity_poly.pdbx_seq_one_letter_code
_entity_poly.pdbx_strand_id
1 'polypeptide(L)'
;MNARLTVLGSGTSMGVPTIGCDCAVCHSSDPHDRRTRPSVLIQYEGRAVLIDTTPDFREQAIRENIRQLDAVLYTHTHADHILGIDDLRPISFLHKPNKLPLYARPDAAEFIRNMFRYIFEAKYKFGSLPQVELRPLDGPLELFGARFEPVPVIHGETEIYGFRFGSAAYLTDHSDIPESSYAKLQGLDILFLDALRHKPHPTHSTVENSLRIVERAKPKRAFFTHICHDLPHEETNRTLPPNVRLSYDGMKLDFEI
;
A
#
# COMPACT_ATOMS: atom_id res chain seq x y z
N MET A 1 -17.02 0.73 12.91
CA MET A 1 -16.04 0.19 13.89
C MET A 1 -14.80 1.08 13.88
N ASN A 2 -14.14 1.29 15.03
CA ASN A 2 -12.88 2.03 15.06
C ASN A 2 -11.76 1.18 14.45
N ALA A 3 -10.99 1.79 13.58
CA ALA A 3 -9.84 1.16 12.93
C ALA A 3 -8.63 2.09 12.98
N ARG A 4 -7.44 1.50 12.85
CA ARG A 4 -6.17 2.20 12.72
C ARG A 4 -5.49 1.80 11.42
N LEU A 5 -5.11 2.79 10.62
CA LEU A 5 -4.20 2.61 9.51
C LEU A 5 -2.79 3.00 9.96
N THR A 6 -1.82 2.12 9.73
CA THR A 6 -0.40 2.40 9.90
C THR A 6 0.28 2.39 8.53
N VAL A 7 0.95 3.48 8.17
CA VAL A 7 1.80 3.53 6.97
C VAL A 7 3.08 2.75 7.27
N LEU A 8 3.27 1.62 6.63
CA LEU A 8 4.48 0.82 6.79
C LEU A 8 5.62 1.35 5.93
N GLY A 9 5.30 1.85 4.74
CA GLY A 9 6.23 2.50 3.86
C GLY A 9 5.53 3.55 3.00
N SER A 10 6.19 4.67 2.78
CA SER A 10 5.65 5.84 2.07
C SER A 10 6.42 6.16 0.79
N GLY A 11 7.51 5.45 0.53
CA GLY A 11 8.43 5.71 -0.57
C GLY A 11 8.04 5.03 -1.88
N THR A 12 8.69 5.48 -2.94
CA THR A 12 8.64 4.89 -4.29
C THR A 12 9.37 3.54 -4.37
N SER A 13 9.30 2.87 -5.51
CA SER A 13 9.92 1.57 -5.79
C SER A 13 11.43 1.48 -5.47
N MET A 14 12.16 2.57 -5.57
CA MET A 14 13.58 2.62 -5.22
C MET A 14 13.83 2.88 -3.72
N GLY A 15 12.80 3.29 -2.97
CA GLY A 15 12.95 3.79 -1.60
C GLY A 15 13.70 5.13 -1.51
N VAL A 16 13.74 5.72 -0.33
CA VAL A 16 14.54 6.90 -0.01
C VAL A 16 15.28 6.65 1.30
N PRO A 17 16.60 6.75 1.35
CA PRO A 17 17.56 7.11 0.30
C PRO A 17 17.58 6.13 -0.88
N THR A 18 17.77 6.68 -2.10
CA THR A 18 17.99 5.87 -3.28
C THR A 18 19.47 5.44 -3.36
N ILE A 19 19.73 4.19 -3.70
CA ILE A 19 21.08 3.63 -3.78
C ILE A 19 21.95 4.47 -4.74
N GLY A 20 23.09 4.94 -4.26
CA GLY A 20 24.05 5.74 -5.03
C GLY A 20 23.62 7.18 -5.32
N CYS A 21 22.61 7.70 -4.62
CA CYS A 21 22.15 9.08 -4.79
C CYS A 21 22.74 10.01 -3.72
N ASP A 22 23.35 11.11 -4.15
CA ASP A 22 23.97 12.11 -3.28
C ASP A 22 23.12 13.39 -3.12
N CYS A 23 21.82 13.36 -3.43
CA CYS A 23 20.96 14.52 -3.27
C CYS A 23 20.68 14.86 -1.80
N ALA A 24 20.25 16.10 -1.54
CA ALA A 24 19.98 16.59 -0.20
C ALA A 24 18.96 15.74 0.58
N VAL A 25 17.91 15.22 -0.09
CA VAL A 25 16.89 14.39 0.55
C VAL A 25 17.44 13.01 0.93
N CYS A 26 18.25 12.40 0.07
CA CYS A 26 18.88 11.09 0.37
C CYS A 26 19.90 11.20 1.52
N HIS A 27 20.47 12.38 1.76
CA HIS A 27 21.38 12.68 2.87
C HIS A 27 20.71 13.46 4.03
N SER A 28 19.38 13.62 3.97
CA SER A 28 18.62 14.33 5.02
C SER A 28 18.76 13.65 6.38
N SER A 29 18.85 14.47 7.43
CA SER A 29 18.73 14.02 8.82
C SER A 29 17.26 13.91 9.31
N ASP A 30 16.30 14.40 8.52
CA ASP A 30 14.88 14.24 8.83
C ASP A 30 14.48 12.77 8.68
N PRO A 31 13.98 12.12 9.75
CA PRO A 31 13.54 10.74 9.66
C PRO A 31 12.37 10.53 8.69
N HIS A 32 11.57 11.56 8.40
CA HIS A 32 10.47 11.48 7.43
C HIS A 32 10.94 11.47 5.97
N ASP A 33 12.20 11.78 5.69
CA ASP A 33 12.83 11.60 4.40
C ASP A 33 13.40 10.19 4.20
N ARG A 34 13.28 9.31 5.21
CA ARG A 34 13.60 7.88 5.08
C ARG A 34 12.32 7.12 4.81
N ARG A 35 12.19 6.59 3.59
CA ARG A 35 10.93 6.04 3.09
C ARG A 35 11.18 4.64 2.51
N THR A 36 10.67 3.63 3.16
CA THR A 36 10.63 2.26 2.63
C THR A 36 9.52 2.13 1.58
N ARG A 37 9.53 1.03 0.79
CA ARG A 37 8.55 0.80 -0.29
C ARG A 37 7.12 0.75 0.25
N PRO A 38 6.11 1.13 -0.58
CA PRO A 38 4.79 1.51 -0.10
C PRO A 38 3.96 0.31 0.38
N SER A 39 3.47 0.39 1.61
CA SER A 39 2.55 -0.58 2.19
C SER A 39 1.81 0.04 3.36
N VAL A 40 0.60 -0.44 3.66
CA VAL A 40 -0.18 -0.02 4.81
C VAL A 40 -0.78 -1.21 5.56
N LEU A 41 -0.90 -1.08 6.88
CA LEU A 41 -1.56 -2.05 7.75
C LEU A 41 -2.86 -1.45 8.30
N ILE A 42 -3.97 -2.16 8.17
CA ILE A 42 -5.28 -1.79 8.72
C ILE A 42 -5.59 -2.72 9.89
N GLN A 43 -5.82 -2.15 11.07
CA GLN A 43 -6.13 -2.90 12.30
C GLN A 43 -7.48 -2.47 12.86
N TYR A 44 -8.35 -3.44 13.17
CA TYR A 44 -9.68 -3.25 13.76
C TYR A 44 -10.14 -4.53 14.46
N GLU A 45 -10.87 -4.43 15.57
CA GLU A 45 -11.45 -5.56 16.32
C GLU A 45 -10.46 -6.73 16.55
N GLY A 46 -9.17 -6.41 16.82
CA GLY A 46 -8.12 -7.41 16.99
C GLY A 46 -7.68 -8.12 15.71
N ARG A 47 -8.09 -7.66 14.54
CA ARG A 47 -7.71 -8.14 13.22
C ARG A 47 -6.70 -7.22 12.56
N ALA A 48 -5.91 -7.78 11.66
CA ALA A 48 -4.87 -7.06 10.92
C ALA A 48 -4.90 -7.46 9.43
N VAL A 49 -5.17 -6.49 8.57
CA VAL A 49 -5.17 -6.62 7.10
C VAL A 49 -4.03 -5.81 6.53
N LEU A 50 -3.14 -6.45 5.78
CA LEU A 50 -2.01 -5.81 5.11
C LEU A 50 -2.37 -5.50 3.66
N ILE A 51 -1.97 -4.33 3.15
CA ILE A 51 -1.97 -4.03 1.71
C ILE A 51 -0.52 -4.00 1.26
N ASP A 52 -0.19 -4.91 0.36
CA ASP A 52 1.11 -5.18 -0.26
C ASP A 52 2.21 -5.69 0.69
N THR A 53 3.00 -6.63 0.20
CA THR A 53 4.20 -7.17 0.85
C THR A 53 5.45 -6.69 0.10
N THR A 54 6.01 -5.58 0.55
CA THR A 54 7.18 -4.98 -0.09
C THR A 54 8.46 -5.75 0.20
N PRO A 55 9.55 -5.54 -0.55
CA PRO A 55 10.87 -6.08 -0.17
C PRO A 55 11.33 -5.65 1.23
N ASP A 56 10.78 -4.54 1.75
CA ASP A 56 11.09 -4.02 3.09
C ASP A 56 10.15 -4.56 4.17
N PHE A 57 9.22 -5.48 3.83
CA PHE A 57 8.18 -5.93 4.77
C PHE A 57 8.75 -6.48 6.08
N ARG A 58 9.85 -7.20 6.04
CA ARG A 58 10.50 -7.70 7.26
C ARG A 58 10.90 -6.56 8.20
N GLU A 59 11.54 -5.51 7.68
CA GLU A 59 11.95 -4.34 8.46
C GLU A 59 10.73 -3.57 8.98
N GLN A 60 9.74 -3.35 8.12
CA GLN A 60 8.48 -2.70 8.45
C GLN A 60 7.73 -3.45 9.57
N ALA A 61 7.64 -4.78 9.47
CA ALA A 61 6.97 -5.61 10.45
C ALA A 61 7.67 -5.60 11.83
N ILE A 62 9.00 -5.59 11.84
CA ILE A 62 9.79 -5.49 13.09
C ILE A 62 9.60 -4.12 13.72
N ARG A 63 9.72 -3.03 12.94
CA ARG A 63 9.57 -1.65 13.40
C ARG A 63 8.19 -1.41 14.04
N GLU A 64 7.12 -1.90 13.38
CA GLU A 64 5.75 -1.71 13.87
C GLU A 64 5.28 -2.83 14.80
N ASN A 65 6.16 -3.77 15.17
CA ASN A 65 5.86 -4.92 16.03
C ASN A 65 4.65 -5.73 15.54
N ILE A 66 4.57 -5.98 14.23
CA ILE A 66 3.49 -6.77 13.61
C ILE A 66 3.71 -8.23 13.99
N ARG A 67 2.77 -8.80 14.74
CA ARG A 67 2.85 -10.20 15.22
C ARG A 67 1.78 -11.08 14.59
N GLN A 68 0.78 -10.50 13.97
CA GLN A 68 -0.36 -11.21 13.38
C GLN A 68 -0.79 -10.49 12.10
N LEU A 69 -1.18 -11.27 11.10
CA LEU A 69 -1.93 -10.82 9.93
C LEU A 69 -3.09 -11.80 9.72
N ASP A 70 -4.26 -11.30 9.38
CA ASP A 70 -5.45 -12.09 9.10
C ASP A 70 -5.76 -12.19 7.61
N ALA A 71 -5.30 -11.21 6.82
CA ALA A 71 -5.38 -11.22 5.36
C ALA A 71 -4.32 -10.29 4.75
N VAL A 72 -4.00 -10.52 3.48
CA VAL A 72 -3.19 -9.62 2.65
C VAL A 72 -3.96 -9.30 1.37
N LEU A 73 -4.00 -8.02 0.99
CA LEU A 73 -4.55 -7.55 -0.28
C LEU A 73 -3.39 -7.03 -1.15
N TYR A 74 -3.37 -7.38 -2.42
CA TYR A 74 -2.39 -6.87 -3.38
C TYR A 74 -3.02 -5.87 -4.34
N THR A 75 -2.36 -4.72 -4.47
CA THR A 75 -2.77 -3.67 -5.42
C THR A 75 -2.45 -4.09 -6.85
N HIS A 76 -1.20 -4.52 -7.07
CA HIS A 76 -0.70 -4.97 -8.38
C HIS A 76 0.59 -5.81 -8.21
N THR A 77 1.30 -6.09 -9.30
CA THR A 77 2.36 -7.11 -9.35
C THR A 77 3.78 -6.55 -9.48
N HIS A 78 3.99 -5.24 -9.33
CA HIS A 78 5.35 -4.71 -9.33
C HIS A 78 6.15 -5.22 -8.13
N ALA A 79 7.46 -5.26 -8.30
CA ALA A 79 8.41 -5.85 -7.35
C ALA A 79 8.31 -5.23 -5.94
N ASP A 80 8.15 -3.93 -5.87
CA ASP A 80 8.03 -3.16 -4.62
C ASP A 80 6.72 -3.43 -3.86
N HIS A 81 5.76 -4.16 -4.44
CA HIS A 81 4.50 -4.54 -3.81
C HIS A 81 4.42 -6.02 -3.44
N ILE A 82 5.16 -6.91 -4.12
CA ILE A 82 4.97 -8.35 -3.95
C ILE A 82 6.21 -9.13 -3.47
N LEU A 83 7.43 -8.58 -3.57
CA LEU A 83 8.64 -9.39 -3.33
C LEU A 83 8.86 -9.80 -1.86
N GLY A 84 8.17 -9.19 -0.91
CA GLY A 84 8.21 -9.59 0.50
C GLY A 84 7.27 -10.75 0.88
N ILE A 85 6.65 -11.42 -0.09
CA ILE A 85 5.70 -12.51 0.19
C ILE A 85 6.35 -13.66 1.02
N ASP A 86 7.64 -13.93 0.86
CA ASP A 86 8.33 -14.96 1.64
C ASP A 86 8.49 -14.57 3.12
N ASP A 87 8.54 -13.27 3.43
CA ASP A 87 8.60 -12.77 4.81
C ASP A 87 7.29 -12.95 5.59
N LEU A 88 6.19 -13.34 4.92
CA LEU A 88 4.97 -13.79 5.59
C LEU A 88 5.14 -15.14 6.30
N ARG A 89 6.21 -15.89 6.03
CA ARG A 89 6.43 -17.23 6.55
C ARG A 89 6.27 -17.34 8.07
N PRO A 90 6.95 -16.56 8.91
CA PRO A 90 6.81 -16.67 10.37
C PRO A 90 5.38 -16.41 10.85
N ILE A 91 4.73 -15.40 10.30
CA ILE A 91 3.37 -14.99 10.67
C ILE A 91 2.35 -16.02 10.19
N SER A 92 2.53 -16.57 8.99
CA SER A 92 1.60 -17.55 8.42
C SER A 92 1.50 -18.86 9.20
N PHE A 93 2.52 -19.21 9.98
CA PHE A 93 2.46 -20.40 10.84
C PHE A 93 1.47 -20.28 11.98
N LEU A 94 1.09 -19.07 12.37
CA LEU A 94 0.07 -18.84 13.40
C LEU A 94 -1.34 -19.21 12.92
N HIS A 95 -1.54 -19.34 11.60
CA HIS A 95 -2.82 -19.71 10.99
C HIS A 95 -3.09 -21.22 10.96
N LYS A 96 -2.15 -22.06 11.34
CA LYS A 96 -2.32 -23.53 11.29
C LYS A 96 -3.55 -23.99 12.07
N PRO A 97 -4.33 -24.93 11.53
CA PRO A 97 -4.14 -25.68 10.29
C PRO A 97 -4.54 -24.91 9.01
N ASN A 98 -5.15 -23.73 9.12
CA ASN A 98 -5.55 -22.89 7.99
C ASN A 98 -4.34 -22.18 7.38
N LYS A 99 -4.55 -21.55 6.21
CA LYS A 99 -3.57 -20.73 5.54
C LYS A 99 -3.94 -19.25 5.65
N LEU A 100 -2.95 -18.36 5.67
CA LEU A 100 -3.16 -16.91 5.56
C LEU A 100 -3.69 -16.59 4.16
N PRO A 101 -4.89 -16.00 4.02
CA PRO A 101 -5.44 -15.66 2.72
C PRO A 101 -4.75 -14.43 2.13
N LEU A 102 -4.41 -14.54 0.85
CA LEU A 102 -3.86 -13.47 0.01
C LEU A 102 -4.86 -13.19 -1.10
N TYR A 103 -5.24 -11.93 -1.31
CA TYR A 103 -6.22 -11.53 -2.30
C TYR A 103 -5.58 -10.62 -3.35
N ALA A 104 -5.81 -10.90 -4.62
CA ALA A 104 -5.32 -10.09 -5.74
C ALA A 104 -6.31 -10.16 -6.91
N ARG A 105 -6.29 -9.15 -7.79
CA ARG A 105 -7.01 -9.22 -9.06
C ARG A 105 -6.68 -10.54 -9.78
N PRO A 106 -7.60 -11.16 -10.55
CA PRO A 106 -7.38 -12.49 -11.11
C PRO A 106 -6.08 -12.65 -11.90
N ASP A 107 -5.72 -11.69 -12.76
CA ASP A 107 -4.48 -11.69 -13.53
C ASP A 107 -3.23 -11.50 -12.65
N ALA A 108 -3.32 -10.64 -11.63
CA ALA A 108 -2.27 -10.46 -10.64
C ALA A 108 -2.08 -11.74 -9.80
N ALA A 109 -3.16 -12.43 -9.42
CA ALA A 109 -3.10 -13.70 -8.71
C ALA A 109 -2.39 -14.78 -9.56
N GLU A 110 -2.67 -14.85 -10.85
CA GLU A 110 -1.97 -15.77 -11.76
C GLU A 110 -0.47 -15.43 -11.86
N PHE A 111 -0.14 -14.14 -12.00
CA PHE A 111 1.25 -13.67 -12.05
C PHE A 111 2.01 -14.04 -10.76
N ILE A 112 1.44 -13.72 -9.58
CA ILE A 112 2.02 -14.02 -8.27
C ILE A 112 2.24 -15.53 -8.12
N ARG A 113 1.27 -16.36 -8.51
CA ARG A 113 1.38 -17.83 -8.49
C ARG A 113 2.56 -18.32 -9.34
N ASN A 114 2.70 -17.77 -10.52
CA ASN A 114 3.77 -18.15 -11.45
C ASN A 114 5.14 -17.69 -10.95
N MET A 115 5.24 -16.47 -10.43
CA MET A 115 6.49 -15.92 -9.91
C MET A 115 6.97 -16.66 -8.66
N PHE A 116 6.06 -17.00 -7.76
CA PHE A 116 6.36 -17.67 -6.49
C PHE A 116 5.94 -19.15 -6.50
N ARG A 117 6.16 -19.85 -7.63
CA ARG A 117 5.78 -21.28 -7.81
C ARG A 117 6.25 -22.17 -6.68
N TYR A 118 7.40 -21.92 -6.10
CA TYR A 118 7.95 -22.69 -4.99
C TYR A 118 7.06 -22.63 -3.74
N ILE A 119 6.26 -21.55 -3.53
CA ILE A 119 5.31 -21.43 -2.42
C ILE A 119 4.01 -22.21 -2.74
N PHE A 120 3.47 -22.04 -3.96
CA PHE A 120 2.12 -22.51 -4.31
C PHE A 120 2.07 -23.92 -4.92
N GLU A 121 3.14 -24.34 -5.62
CA GLU A 121 3.22 -25.61 -6.31
C GLU A 121 4.22 -26.59 -5.67
N ALA A 122 4.65 -26.32 -4.44
CA ALA A 122 5.72 -27.08 -3.82
C ALA A 122 5.40 -28.57 -3.71
N LYS A 123 6.13 -29.37 -4.47
CA LYS A 123 6.30 -30.82 -4.26
C LYS A 123 7.36 -31.11 -3.18
N TYR A 124 8.01 -30.06 -2.69
CA TYR A 124 9.14 -30.15 -1.76
C TYR A 124 8.64 -30.41 -0.35
N LYS A 125 9.18 -31.45 0.29
CA LYS A 125 8.76 -31.90 1.63
C LYS A 125 9.66 -31.39 2.76
N PHE A 126 10.76 -30.74 2.45
CA PHE A 126 11.76 -30.29 3.40
C PHE A 126 11.83 -28.76 3.43
N GLY A 127 12.00 -28.20 4.62
CA GLY A 127 12.01 -26.75 4.82
C GLY A 127 10.63 -26.19 5.15
N SER A 128 10.62 -24.91 5.52
CA SER A 128 9.40 -24.18 5.84
C SER A 128 9.06 -23.19 4.74
N LEU A 129 7.85 -23.28 4.19
CA LEU A 129 7.30 -22.34 3.22
C LEU A 129 6.21 -21.51 3.87
N PRO A 130 5.94 -20.28 3.38
CA PRO A 130 4.78 -19.50 3.81
C PRO A 130 3.50 -20.34 3.68
N GLN A 131 2.71 -20.39 4.75
CA GLN A 131 1.41 -21.07 4.77
C GLN A 131 0.34 -20.09 4.30
N VAL A 132 0.30 -19.85 2.99
CA VAL A 132 -0.56 -18.85 2.35
C VAL A 132 -1.47 -19.48 1.30
N GLU A 133 -2.62 -18.87 1.06
CA GLU A 133 -3.57 -19.27 0.02
C GLU A 133 -3.93 -18.06 -0.82
N LEU A 134 -3.63 -18.11 -2.11
CA LEU A 134 -3.91 -17.02 -3.05
C LEU A 134 -5.32 -17.17 -3.63
N ARG A 135 -6.15 -16.15 -3.44
CA ARG A 135 -7.55 -16.08 -3.82
C ARG A 135 -7.77 -14.93 -4.81
N PRO A 136 -8.35 -15.18 -5.98
CA PRO A 136 -8.74 -14.12 -6.90
C PRO A 136 -9.78 -13.18 -6.27
N LEU A 137 -9.63 -11.88 -6.54
CA LEU A 137 -10.53 -10.82 -6.09
C LEU A 137 -10.99 -10.00 -7.31
N ASP A 138 -12.28 -10.00 -7.60
CA ASP A 138 -12.89 -9.28 -8.72
C ASP A 138 -14.05 -8.37 -8.30
N GLY A 139 -14.23 -8.16 -7.00
CA GLY A 139 -15.28 -7.30 -6.42
C GLY A 139 -15.07 -7.04 -4.95
N PRO A 140 -16.05 -6.42 -4.28
CA PRO A 140 -15.99 -6.14 -2.85
C PRO A 140 -15.79 -7.41 -2.02
N LEU A 141 -14.96 -7.30 -0.98
CA LEU A 141 -14.60 -8.38 -0.08
C LEU A 141 -14.98 -8.02 1.36
N GLU A 142 -15.74 -8.91 1.99
CA GLU A 142 -16.04 -8.79 3.42
C GLU A 142 -14.98 -9.55 4.24
N LEU A 143 -14.23 -8.83 5.07
CA LEU A 143 -13.25 -9.39 5.98
C LEU A 143 -13.61 -9.01 7.42
N PHE A 144 -13.89 -10.01 8.26
CA PHE A 144 -14.11 -9.84 9.71
C PHE A 144 -15.10 -8.71 10.07
N GLY A 145 -16.20 -8.58 9.27
CA GLY A 145 -17.23 -7.57 9.46
C GLY A 145 -16.94 -6.20 8.82
N ALA A 146 -15.81 -6.04 8.16
CA ALA A 146 -15.48 -4.84 7.40
C ALA A 146 -15.46 -5.10 5.89
N ARG A 147 -15.91 -4.11 5.10
CA ARG A 147 -15.94 -4.18 3.63
C ARG A 147 -14.70 -3.52 3.05
N PHE A 148 -13.95 -4.30 2.28
CA PHE A 148 -12.84 -3.84 1.43
C PHE A 148 -13.30 -3.82 -0.02
N GLU A 149 -13.34 -2.63 -0.62
CA GLU A 149 -13.84 -2.45 -1.98
C GLU A 149 -12.68 -2.07 -2.92
N PRO A 150 -12.41 -2.88 -3.97
CA PRO A 150 -11.45 -2.51 -5.00
C PRO A 150 -11.89 -1.23 -5.71
N VAL A 151 -10.94 -0.32 -5.85
CA VAL A 151 -11.07 0.94 -6.60
C VAL A 151 -10.14 0.86 -7.79
N PRO A 152 -10.64 0.64 -9.02
CA PRO A 152 -9.81 0.65 -10.22
C PRO A 152 -9.10 1.99 -10.39
N VAL A 153 -7.79 1.95 -10.65
CA VAL A 153 -6.96 3.11 -10.99
C VAL A 153 -6.05 2.75 -12.16
N ILE A 154 -5.55 3.74 -12.90
CA ILE A 154 -4.68 3.54 -14.06
C ILE A 154 -3.24 3.76 -13.65
N HIS A 155 -2.40 2.79 -13.94
CA HIS A 155 -0.95 2.82 -13.78
C HIS A 155 -0.28 2.69 -15.15
N GLY A 156 -0.01 3.83 -15.78
CA GLY A 156 0.40 3.87 -17.18
C GLY A 156 -0.70 3.38 -18.12
N GLU A 157 -0.52 2.22 -18.71
CA GLU A 157 -1.50 1.57 -19.61
C GLU A 157 -2.28 0.44 -18.91
N THR A 158 -1.99 0.15 -17.63
CA THR A 158 -2.55 -0.98 -16.90
C THR A 158 -3.54 -0.50 -15.86
N GLU A 159 -4.71 -1.14 -15.78
CA GLU A 159 -5.61 -0.99 -14.65
C GLU A 159 -5.13 -1.83 -13.47
N ILE A 160 -5.03 -1.21 -12.30
CA ILE A 160 -4.66 -1.84 -11.04
C ILE A 160 -5.70 -1.51 -9.96
N TYR A 161 -5.58 -2.09 -8.77
CA TYR A 161 -6.47 -1.82 -7.65
C TYR A 161 -5.84 -0.92 -6.60
N GLY A 162 -6.55 0.17 -6.23
CA GLY A 162 -6.54 0.68 -4.89
C GLY A 162 -7.66 0.03 -4.07
N PHE A 163 -7.78 0.40 -2.80
CA PHE A 163 -8.81 -0.15 -1.91
C PHE A 163 -9.48 0.94 -1.10
N ARG A 164 -10.82 0.90 -1.06
CA ARG A 164 -11.62 1.61 -0.06
C ARG A 164 -12.01 0.65 1.06
N PHE A 165 -11.92 1.13 2.30
CA PHE A 165 -12.31 0.41 3.51
C PHE A 165 -12.93 1.43 4.49
N GLY A 166 -14.25 1.32 4.71
CA GLY A 166 -15.02 2.28 5.49
C GLY A 166 -14.88 3.72 4.99
N SER A 167 -14.46 4.62 5.88
CA SER A 167 -14.24 6.04 5.58
C SER A 167 -12.82 6.37 5.06
N ALA A 168 -12.00 5.35 4.76
CA ALA A 168 -10.66 5.54 4.23
C ALA A 168 -10.47 4.85 2.87
N ALA A 169 -9.53 5.38 2.05
CA ALA A 169 -9.10 4.75 0.81
C ALA A 169 -7.58 4.90 0.63
N TYR A 170 -6.96 3.85 0.06
CA TYR A 170 -5.54 3.79 -0.28
C TYR A 170 -5.36 3.51 -1.77
N LEU A 171 -4.87 4.52 -2.50
CA LEU A 171 -4.65 4.48 -3.94
C LEU A 171 -3.19 4.82 -4.21
N THR A 172 -2.34 3.80 -4.24
CA THR A 172 -0.93 3.94 -4.63
C THR A 172 -0.76 3.73 -6.14
N ASP A 173 0.36 4.13 -6.70
CA ASP A 173 0.83 3.79 -8.06
C ASP A 173 -0.17 4.17 -9.18
N HIS A 174 -0.82 5.30 -9.10
CA HIS A 174 -1.70 5.72 -10.17
C HIS A 174 -1.15 6.91 -10.97
N SER A 175 -1.33 6.88 -12.27
CA SER A 175 -1.17 8.03 -13.15
C SER A 175 -2.51 8.77 -13.35
N ASP A 176 -3.63 8.02 -13.28
CA ASP A 176 -4.97 8.57 -13.44
C ASP A 176 -6.02 7.74 -12.67
N ILE A 177 -7.21 8.32 -12.46
CA ILE A 177 -8.36 7.67 -11.83
C ILE A 177 -9.53 7.70 -12.81
N PRO A 178 -10.05 6.53 -13.25
CA PRO A 178 -11.20 6.45 -14.14
C PRO A 178 -12.43 7.15 -13.55
N GLU A 179 -13.25 7.75 -14.40
CA GLU A 179 -14.47 8.45 -13.99
C GLU A 179 -15.39 7.58 -13.12
N SER A 180 -15.52 6.30 -13.48
CA SER A 180 -16.31 5.31 -12.72
C SER A 180 -15.84 5.10 -11.29
N SER A 181 -14.57 5.35 -11.01
CA SER A 181 -13.98 5.14 -9.67
C SER A 181 -14.25 6.30 -8.70
N TYR A 182 -14.57 7.52 -9.20
CA TYR A 182 -14.82 8.67 -8.33
C TYR A 182 -16.05 8.50 -7.43
N ALA A 183 -17.05 7.73 -7.84
CA ALA A 183 -18.21 7.42 -6.98
C ALA A 183 -17.78 6.69 -5.69
N LYS A 184 -16.73 5.87 -5.76
CA LYS A 184 -16.16 5.15 -4.62
C LYS A 184 -15.29 6.03 -3.70
N LEU A 185 -14.93 7.23 -4.13
CA LEU A 185 -14.10 8.16 -3.38
C LEU A 185 -14.89 9.26 -2.66
N GLN A 186 -16.22 9.18 -2.69
CA GLN A 186 -17.07 10.17 -2.02
C GLN A 186 -17.20 9.89 -0.51
N GLY A 187 -17.24 10.95 0.29
CA GLY A 187 -17.49 10.86 1.74
C GLY A 187 -16.33 10.26 2.54
N LEU A 188 -15.10 10.34 2.04
CA LEU A 188 -13.92 9.84 2.75
C LEU A 188 -13.45 10.79 3.85
N ASP A 189 -13.05 10.22 4.97
CA ASP A 189 -12.31 10.94 6.01
C ASP A 189 -10.82 10.98 5.68
N ILE A 190 -10.30 9.90 5.09
CA ILE A 190 -8.88 9.73 4.75
C ILE A 190 -8.74 9.22 3.31
N LEU A 191 -7.92 9.91 2.52
CA LEU A 191 -7.56 9.47 1.17
C LEU A 191 -6.05 9.46 1.01
N PHE A 192 -5.47 8.28 0.72
CA PHE A 192 -4.08 8.17 0.26
C PHE A 192 -4.03 8.18 -1.26
N LEU A 193 -3.09 8.95 -1.82
CA LEU A 193 -2.86 9.08 -3.26
C LEU A 193 -1.37 8.99 -3.59
N ASP A 194 -1.05 8.39 -4.74
CA ASP A 194 0.27 8.54 -5.35
C ASP A 194 0.57 10.02 -5.59
N ALA A 195 1.75 10.46 -5.22
CA ALA A 195 2.31 11.75 -5.62
C ALA A 195 3.84 11.64 -5.69
N LEU A 196 4.32 11.05 -6.76
CA LEU A 196 5.73 10.69 -6.92
C LEU A 196 6.64 11.90 -6.77
N ARG A 197 6.33 13.01 -7.47
CA ARG A 197 7.12 14.24 -7.57
C ARG A 197 6.36 15.34 -8.33
N HIS A 198 6.96 16.52 -8.50
CA HIS A 198 6.39 17.59 -9.32
C HIS A 198 6.55 17.33 -10.84
N LYS A 199 7.68 16.73 -11.27
CA LYS A 199 7.92 16.44 -12.69
C LYS A 199 7.04 15.30 -13.18
N PRO A 200 6.42 15.40 -14.37
CA PRO A 200 5.61 14.32 -14.92
C PRO A 200 6.34 12.99 -15.00
N HIS A 201 5.58 11.91 -14.81
CA HIS A 201 6.01 10.54 -14.97
C HIS A 201 4.93 9.76 -15.75
N PRO A 202 5.29 8.84 -16.65
CA PRO A 202 4.30 8.15 -17.49
C PRO A 202 3.33 7.25 -16.71
N THR A 203 3.72 6.76 -15.54
CA THR A 203 2.95 5.78 -14.77
C THR A 203 2.52 6.25 -13.40
N HIS A 204 2.98 7.41 -12.94
CA HIS A 204 2.69 7.94 -11.60
C HIS A 204 2.13 9.36 -11.65
N SER A 205 1.36 9.69 -10.63
CA SER A 205 0.80 11.02 -10.45
C SER A 205 1.86 12.03 -9.99
N THR A 206 1.65 13.28 -10.37
CA THR A 206 2.40 14.42 -9.79
C THR A 206 1.68 14.97 -8.58
N VAL A 207 2.38 15.76 -7.76
CA VAL A 207 1.77 16.52 -6.64
C VAL A 207 0.57 17.32 -7.15
N GLU A 208 0.71 18.04 -8.28
CA GLU A 208 -0.33 18.90 -8.84
C GLU A 208 -1.53 18.08 -9.34
N ASN A 209 -1.29 16.91 -9.94
CA ASN A 209 -2.38 16.05 -10.39
C ASN A 209 -3.15 15.47 -9.19
N SER A 210 -2.44 15.01 -8.18
CA SER A 210 -3.06 14.47 -6.97
C SER A 210 -3.81 15.53 -6.15
N LEU A 211 -3.36 16.79 -6.17
CA LEU A 211 -4.13 17.91 -5.62
C LEU A 211 -5.47 18.11 -6.35
N ARG A 212 -5.51 18.00 -7.69
CA ARG A 212 -6.77 18.04 -8.46
C ARG A 212 -7.71 16.89 -8.11
N ILE A 213 -7.16 15.70 -7.87
CA ILE A 213 -7.96 14.55 -7.40
C ILE A 213 -8.55 14.83 -6.01
N VAL A 214 -7.76 15.40 -5.09
CA VAL A 214 -8.25 15.81 -3.75
C VAL A 214 -9.38 16.83 -3.84
N GLU A 215 -9.23 17.86 -4.70
CA GLU A 215 -10.28 18.88 -4.93
C GLU A 215 -11.58 18.25 -5.42
N ARG A 216 -11.49 17.21 -6.23
CA ARG A 216 -12.65 16.51 -6.78
C ARG A 216 -13.28 15.52 -5.80
N ALA A 217 -12.48 14.70 -5.13
CA ALA A 217 -12.94 13.68 -4.20
C ALA A 217 -13.39 14.26 -2.85
N LYS A 218 -12.85 15.42 -2.46
CA LYS A 218 -13.15 16.19 -1.24
C LYS A 218 -13.07 15.37 0.05
N PRO A 219 -11.97 14.63 0.30
CA PRO A 219 -11.79 13.95 1.57
C PRO A 219 -11.59 14.97 2.70
N LYS A 220 -11.86 14.60 3.95
CA LYS A 220 -11.52 15.47 5.10
C LYS A 220 -10.00 15.69 5.20
N ARG A 221 -9.21 14.63 4.97
CA ARG A 221 -7.74 14.64 4.97
C ARG A 221 -7.22 13.81 3.81
N ALA A 222 -6.17 14.28 3.15
CA ALA A 222 -5.46 13.50 2.13
C ALA A 222 -3.99 13.35 2.51
N PHE A 223 -3.41 12.20 2.16
CA PHE A 223 -2.01 11.89 2.39
C PHE A 223 -1.39 11.40 1.09
N PHE A 224 -0.27 12.00 0.71
CA PHE A 224 0.48 11.56 -0.45
C PHE A 224 1.43 10.42 -0.07
N THR A 225 1.50 9.41 -0.90
CA THR A 225 2.35 8.22 -0.77
C THR A 225 3.12 7.95 -2.06
N HIS A 226 3.92 6.90 -2.10
CA HIS A 226 4.78 6.57 -3.24
C HIS A 226 5.77 7.68 -3.62
N ILE A 227 6.34 8.32 -2.61
CA ILE A 227 7.10 9.56 -2.71
C ILE A 227 8.57 9.27 -3.05
N CYS A 228 9.10 9.93 -4.09
CA CYS A 228 10.53 9.85 -4.40
C CYS A 228 11.37 10.91 -3.65
N HIS A 229 12.66 10.93 -3.91
CA HIS A 229 13.63 11.83 -3.28
C HIS A 229 13.59 13.28 -3.79
N ASP A 230 12.69 13.62 -4.74
CA ASP A 230 12.52 15.00 -5.20
C ASP A 230 11.67 15.84 -4.25
N LEU A 231 11.00 15.22 -3.26
CA LEU A 231 10.10 15.88 -2.32
C LEU A 231 10.65 15.82 -0.88
N PRO A 232 11.39 16.85 -0.41
CA PRO A 232 11.76 16.98 1.00
C PRO A 232 10.50 17.09 1.87
N HIS A 233 10.42 16.32 2.97
CA HIS A 233 9.19 16.17 3.73
C HIS A 233 8.65 17.49 4.26
N GLU A 234 9.42 18.19 5.06
CA GLU A 234 9.01 19.42 5.73
C GLU A 234 8.77 20.57 4.74
N GLU A 235 9.64 20.72 3.75
CA GLU A 235 9.53 21.80 2.75
C GLU A 235 8.28 21.61 1.90
N THR A 236 8.03 20.39 1.41
CA THR A 236 6.84 20.08 0.61
C THR A 236 5.57 20.28 1.43
N ASN A 237 5.52 19.82 2.69
CA ASN A 237 4.35 20.01 3.55
C ASN A 237 3.97 21.47 3.80
N ARG A 238 4.94 22.42 3.77
CA ARG A 238 4.66 23.85 3.91
C ARG A 238 3.92 24.44 2.72
N THR A 239 4.04 23.82 1.54
CA THR A 239 3.41 24.28 0.30
C THR A 239 2.05 23.64 0.04
N LEU A 240 1.73 22.51 0.73
CA LEU A 240 0.49 21.79 0.56
C LEU A 240 -0.70 22.47 1.26
N PRO A 241 -1.93 22.30 0.75
CA PRO A 241 -3.16 22.75 1.44
C PRO A 241 -3.27 22.22 2.86
N PRO A 242 -4.03 22.90 3.76
CA PRO A 242 -4.11 22.53 5.18
C PRO A 242 -4.57 21.09 5.46
N ASN A 243 -5.38 20.50 4.58
CA ASN A 243 -5.91 19.13 4.67
C ASN A 243 -5.11 18.09 3.90
N VAL A 244 -3.97 18.46 3.29
CA VAL A 244 -3.09 17.56 2.54
C VAL A 244 -1.71 17.50 3.18
N ARG A 245 -1.13 16.32 3.33
CA ARG A 245 0.23 16.12 3.85
C ARG A 245 0.93 14.99 3.10
N LEU A 246 2.25 14.99 3.11
CA LEU A 246 3.03 13.80 2.78
C LEU A 246 2.87 12.78 3.90
N SER A 247 2.68 11.51 3.55
CA SER A 247 2.80 10.42 4.52
C SER A 247 4.27 10.14 4.84
N TYR A 248 4.50 9.43 5.94
CA TYR A 248 5.82 8.98 6.36
C TYR A 248 5.72 7.61 7.02
N ASP A 249 6.81 6.89 7.03
CA ASP A 249 6.92 5.55 7.61
C ASP A 249 6.63 5.58 9.11
N GLY A 250 5.67 4.77 9.55
CA GLY A 250 5.21 4.72 10.94
C GLY A 250 4.05 5.68 11.28
N MET A 251 3.55 6.49 10.32
CA MET A 251 2.36 7.32 10.53
C MET A 251 1.16 6.45 10.91
N LYS A 252 0.40 6.88 11.93
CA LYS A 252 -0.80 6.18 12.42
C LYS A 252 -2.01 7.09 12.38
N LEU A 253 -3.10 6.61 11.80
CA LEU A 253 -4.34 7.36 11.63
C LEU A 253 -5.52 6.50 12.09
N ASP A 254 -6.33 7.04 12.98
CA ASP A 254 -7.57 6.41 13.39
C ASP A 254 -8.72 6.87 12.47
N PHE A 255 -9.64 5.94 12.14
CA PHE A 255 -10.76 6.18 11.25
C PHE A 255 -11.89 5.18 11.53
N GLU A 256 -13.03 5.31 10.84
CA GLU A 256 -14.15 4.36 10.92
C GLU A 256 -14.16 3.41 9.70
N ILE A 257 -14.18 2.10 9.99
CA ILE A 257 -14.24 1.02 8.99
C ILE A 257 -15.59 0.31 9.04
#